data_057b4d47e13391ed5cc0e0bbb34f8144
#
_entry.id   057b4d47e13391ed5cc0e0bbb34f8144
#
_cell.length_a   1.000
_cell.length_b   1.000
_cell.length_c   1.000
_cell.angle_alpha   90.00
_cell.angle_beta   90.00
_cell.angle_gamma   90.00
#
_symmetry.space_group_name_H-M   'P 1'
#
loop_
_entity.id
_entity.type
_entity.pdbx_description
1 polymer ?
#
loop_
_entity_poly.entity_id
_entity_poly.type
_entity_poly.pdbx_seq_one_letter_code
_entity_poly.pdbx_strand_id
1 'polypeptide(L)'
;MTNLSSDEKLKKATGVVCKQGLFPFPVSETAIRIVKHVVAEEAELDMICAFKDVPSQTMDQLKESSGFSEETIEKLTTSLAKTGLIFNQPSSTGVMVYRLLPLVMIGLMEYKFMTKLTGSNEERELAELFEKLLMELRDEVQSNYTALEPLFASAPQADRTVPARQTDDGKNINIIKVD
;
A
#
# COMPACT_ATOMS: atom_id res chain seq x y z
N MET A 1 -25.57 -7.42 -13.09
CA MET A 1 -24.50 -7.21 -12.09
C MET A 1 -25.03 -7.70 -10.75
N THR A 2 -24.42 -8.71 -10.16
CA THR A 2 -24.83 -9.23 -8.84
C THR A 2 -24.53 -8.18 -7.80
N ASN A 3 -25.54 -7.71 -7.06
CA ASN A 3 -25.34 -6.78 -5.96
C ASN A 3 -24.61 -7.52 -4.84
N LEU A 4 -23.31 -7.27 -4.67
CA LEU A 4 -22.52 -7.79 -3.58
C LEU A 4 -22.95 -7.12 -2.26
N SER A 5 -22.93 -7.86 -1.16
CA SER A 5 -23.07 -7.27 0.17
C SER A 5 -21.89 -6.34 0.50
N SER A 6 -22.07 -5.41 1.43
CA SER A 6 -20.98 -4.51 1.85
C SER A 6 -19.76 -5.26 2.35
N ASP A 7 -19.94 -6.37 3.07
CA ASP A 7 -18.83 -7.22 3.55
C ASP A 7 -18.10 -7.93 2.40
N GLU A 8 -18.82 -8.39 1.37
CA GLU A 8 -18.20 -8.99 0.19
C GLU A 8 -17.40 -7.96 -0.62
N LYS A 9 -17.90 -6.73 -0.75
CA LYS A 9 -17.18 -5.63 -1.37
C LYS A 9 -15.90 -5.30 -0.60
N LEU A 10 -16.00 -5.18 0.72
CA LEU A 10 -14.86 -4.92 1.59
C LEU A 10 -13.78 -6.00 1.45
N LYS A 11 -14.17 -7.28 1.50
CA LYS A 11 -13.25 -8.40 1.29
C LYS A 11 -12.59 -8.36 -0.09
N LYS A 12 -13.36 -8.04 -1.13
CA LYS A 12 -12.85 -7.92 -2.50
C LYS A 12 -11.87 -6.76 -2.62
N ALA A 13 -12.20 -5.58 -2.11
CA ALA A 13 -11.32 -4.40 -2.11
C ALA A 13 -10.02 -4.69 -1.33
N THR A 14 -10.14 -5.33 -0.15
CA THR A 14 -8.96 -5.77 0.62
C THR A 14 -8.08 -6.71 -0.19
N GLY A 15 -8.68 -7.65 -0.94
CA GLY A 15 -7.94 -8.53 -1.84
C GLY A 15 -7.18 -7.81 -2.94
N VAL A 16 -7.71 -6.69 -3.44
CA VAL A 16 -7.00 -5.84 -4.41
C VAL A 16 -5.82 -5.14 -3.73
N VAL A 17 -6.00 -4.58 -2.54
CA VAL A 17 -4.91 -3.92 -1.78
C VAL A 17 -3.82 -4.91 -1.38
N CYS A 18 -4.17 -6.11 -0.91
CA CYS A 18 -3.21 -7.14 -0.51
C CYS A 18 -2.35 -7.68 -1.66
N LYS A 19 -2.76 -7.48 -2.90
CA LYS A 19 -1.96 -7.82 -4.09
C LYS A 19 -0.95 -6.73 -4.48
N GLN A 20 -1.07 -5.55 -3.87
CA GLN A 20 -0.13 -4.46 -4.16
C GLN A 20 1.20 -4.68 -3.44
N GLY A 21 2.25 -4.06 -3.99
CA GLY A 21 3.59 -4.15 -3.40
C GLY A 21 4.44 -5.27 -3.96
N LEU A 22 5.58 -5.51 -3.30
CA LEU A 22 6.56 -6.51 -3.74
C LEU A 22 6.09 -7.95 -3.53
N PHE A 23 5.30 -8.17 -2.48
CA PHE A 23 4.84 -9.51 -2.11
C PHE A 23 3.34 -9.45 -1.84
N PRO A 24 2.53 -10.14 -2.66
CA PRO A 24 1.12 -10.34 -2.34
C PRO A 24 1.00 -11.20 -1.09
N PHE A 25 0.06 -10.88 -0.23
CA PHE A 25 -0.23 -11.67 0.97
C PHE A 25 -1.72 -12.00 1.07
N PRO A 26 -2.06 -13.05 1.84
CA PRO A 26 -3.44 -13.50 1.94
C PRO A 26 -4.33 -12.45 2.60
N VAL A 27 -5.60 -12.44 2.20
CA VAL A 27 -6.61 -11.58 2.81
C VAL A 27 -6.96 -12.15 4.19
N SER A 28 -6.41 -11.54 5.24
CA SER A 28 -6.72 -11.90 6.61
C SER A 28 -7.83 -11.00 7.19
N GLU A 29 -8.42 -11.43 8.30
CA GLU A 29 -9.39 -10.62 9.07
C GLU A 29 -8.76 -9.30 9.53
N THR A 30 -7.48 -9.32 9.87
CA THR A 30 -6.71 -8.14 10.27
C THR A 30 -6.59 -7.15 9.10
N ALA A 31 -6.25 -7.63 7.90
CA ALA A 31 -6.19 -6.80 6.69
C ALA A 31 -7.56 -6.18 6.36
N ILE A 32 -8.64 -6.96 6.47
CA ILE A 32 -10.02 -6.47 6.26
C ILE A 32 -10.35 -5.35 7.25
N ARG A 33 -10.02 -5.51 8.54
CA ARG A 33 -10.25 -4.49 9.56
C ARG A 33 -9.44 -3.22 9.30
N ILE A 34 -8.19 -3.32 8.83
CA ILE A 34 -7.37 -2.16 8.46
C ILE A 34 -8.04 -1.39 7.32
N VAL A 35 -8.44 -2.07 6.24
CA VAL A 35 -9.11 -1.40 5.10
C VAL A 35 -10.42 -0.78 5.53
N LYS A 36 -11.23 -1.47 6.34
CA LYS A 36 -12.48 -0.93 6.91
C LYS A 36 -12.25 0.34 7.74
N HIS A 37 -11.12 0.39 8.47
CA HIS A 37 -10.78 1.54 9.33
C HIS A 37 -10.45 2.81 8.54
N VAL A 38 -9.97 2.69 7.31
CA VAL A 38 -9.49 3.82 6.50
C VAL A 38 -10.43 4.21 5.35
N VAL A 39 -11.42 3.38 5.04
CA VAL A 39 -12.43 3.64 4.02
C VAL A 39 -13.64 4.30 4.67
N ALA A 40 -14.08 5.44 4.13
CA ALA A 40 -15.16 6.24 4.69
C ALA A 40 -16.53 5.88 4.10
N GLU A 41 -16.60 5.51 2.82
CA GLU A 41 -17.84 5.21 2.13
C GLU A 41 -17.71 4.00 1.18
N GLU A 42 -18.85 3.36 0.90
CA GLU A 42 -18.87 2.13 0.06
C GLU A 42 -18.34 2.37 -1.36
N ALA A 43 -18.56 3.57 -1.91
CA ALA A 43 -18.05 3.94 -3.24
C ALA A 43 -16.50 3.91 -3.31
N GLU A 44 -15.80 4.12 -2.20
CA GLU A 44 -14.35 3.98 -2.12
C GLU A 44 -13.90 2.52 -2.29
N LEU A 45 -14.69 1.55 -1.81
CA LEU A 45 -14.43 0.13 -2.04
C LEU A 45 -14.53 -0.22 -3.53
N ASP A 46 -15.54 0.32 -4.22
CA ASP A 46 -15.70 0.14 -5.66
C ASP A 46 -14.55 0.80 -6.43
N MET A 47 -14.08 1.98 -5.99
CA MET A 47 -12.89 2.65 -6.54
C MET A 47 -11.62 1.82 -6.33
N ILE A 48 -11.38 1.27 -5.14
CA ILE A 48 -10.25 0.36 -4.89
C ILE A 48 -10.33 -0.87 -5.82
N CYS A 49 -11.52 -1.45 -5.99
CA CYS A 49 -11.72 -2.58 -6.88
C CYS A 49 -11.44 -2.25 -8.35
N ALA A 50 -11.54 -1.01 -8.78
CA ALA A 50 -11.22 -0.60 -10.14
C ALA A 50 -9.73 -0.76 -10.49
N PHE A 51 -8.84 -0.72 -9.49
CA PHE A 51 -7.41 -0.94 -9.73
C PHE A 51 -7.06 -2.39 -10.06
N LYS A 52 -7.79 -3.39 -9.56
CA LYS A 52 -7.59 -4.83 -9.85
C LYS A 52 -6.10 -5.23 -9.85
N ASP A 53 -5.60 -5.60 -11.04
CA ASP A 53 -4.21 -6.03 -11.26
C ASP A 53 -3.32 -4.91 -11.83
N VAL A 54 -3.86 -3.69 -11.97
CA VAL A 54 -3.14 -2.52 -12.51
C VAL A 54 -3.01 -1.47 -11.39
N PRO A 55 -1.88 -1.46 -10.66
CA PRO A 55 -1.71 -0.60 -9.48
C PRO A 55 -1.64 0.89 -9.79
N SER A 56 -1.32 1.27 -11.02
CA SER A 56 -1.19 2.67 -11.44
C SER A 56 -2.04 2.92 -12.68
N GLN A 57 -2.96 3.87 -12.61
CA GLN A 57 -3.90 4.18 -13.69
C GLN A 57 -3.99 5.69 -13.91
N THR A 58 -4.22 6.09 -15.15
CA THR A 58 -4.59 7.46 -15.51
C THR A 58 -6.09 7.69 -15.26
N MET A 59 -6.56 8.94 -15.36
CA MET A 59 -7.97 9.27 -15.25
C MET A 59 -8.84 8.49 -16.25
N ASP A 60 -8.41 8.40 -17.51
CA ASP A 60 -9.17 7.69 -18.55
C ASP A 60 -9.26 6.18 -18.26
N GLN A 61 -8.17 5.59 -17.78
CA GLN A 61 -8.16 4.17 -17.37
C GLN A 61 -9.08 3.93 -16.17
N LEU A 62 -9.12 4.87 -15.20
CA LEU A 62 -10.03 4.78 -14.07
C LEU A 62 -11.49 4.94 -14.48
N LYS A 63 -11.80 5.83 -15.44
CA LYS A 63 -13.14 5.92 -16.02
C LYS A 63 -13.59 4.60 -16.64
N GLU A 64 -12.72 3.97 -17.41
CA GLU A 64 -13.00 2.69 -18.06
C GLU A 64 -13.17 1.55 -17.04
N SER A 65 -12.28 1.46 -16.06
CA SER A 65 -12.26 0.36 -15.09
C SER A 65 -13.35 0.47 -14.02
N SER A 66 -13.71 1.68 -13.60
CA SER A 66 -14.72 1.92 -12.56
C SER A 66 -16.11 2.20 -13.09
N GLY A 67 -16.22 2.80 -14.27
CA GLY A 67 -17.48 3.34 -14.81
C GLY A 67 -17.93 4.62 -14.14
N PHE A 68 -17.13 5.25 -13.28
CA PHE A 68 -17.45 6.51 -12.61
C PHE A 68 -17.17 7.72 -13.48
N SER A 69 -17.87 8.82 -13.20
CA SER A 69 -17.57 10.13 -13.80
C SER A 69 -16.22 10.66 -13.25
N GLU A 70 -15.58 11.56 -13.99
CA GLU A 70 -14.35 12.22 -13.60
C GLU A 70 -14.45 12.90 -12.23
N GLU A 71 -15.51 13.67 -12.01
CA GLU A 71 -15.81 14.33 -10.74
C GLU A 71 -15.89 13.32 -9.57
N THR A 72 -16.54 12.18 -9.79
CA THR A 72 -16.64 11.12 -8.78
C THR A 72 -15.28 10.50 -8.50
N ILE A 73 -14.47 10.23 -9.55
CA ILE A 73 -13.12 9.69 -9.41
C ILE A 73 -12.24 10.66 -8.63
N GLU A 74 -12.26 11.96 -8.96
CA GLU A 74 -11.50 12.97 -8.26
C GLU A 74 -11.87 13.05 -6.77
N LYS A 75 -13.17 13.03 -6.45
CA LYS A 75 -13.65 13.00 -5.07
C LYS A 75 -13.12 11.78 -4.31
N LEU A 76 -13.34 10.58 -4.86
CA LEU A 76 -12.98 9.33 -4.19
C LEU A 76 -11.47 9.16 -4.08
N THR A 77 -10.71 9.46 -5.12
CA THR A 77 -9.24 9.37 -5.09
C THR A 77 -8.62 10.41 -4.16
N THR A 78 -9.21 11.60 -4.06
CA THR A 78 -8.78 12.62 -3.08
C THR A 78 -9.04 12.16 -1.65
N SER A 79 -10.18 11.54 -1.37
CA SER A 79 -10.49 10.97 -0.06
C SER A 79 -9.51 9.85 0.29
N LEU A 80 -9.31 8.88 -0.61
CA LEU A 80 -8.37 7.78 -0.43
C LEU A 80 -6.89 8.23 -0.34
N ALA A 81 -6.54 9.34 -0.99
CA ALA A 81 -5.20 9.92 -0.85
C ALA A 81 -4.98 10.52 0.55
N LYS A 82 -6.00 11.15 1.15
CA LYS A 82 -5.93 11.65 2.53
C LYS A 82 -5.76 10.54 3.55
N THR A 83 -6.25 9.34 3.26
CA THR A 83 -6.05 8.17 4.12
C THR A 83 -4.73 7.47 3.87
N GLY A 84 -4.06 7.71 2.74
CA GLY A 84 -2.78 7.09 2.37
C GLY A 84 -2.95 5.79 1.57
N LEU A 85 -4.15 5.47 1.10
CA LEU A 85 -4.38 4.30 0.23
C LEU A 85 -4.11 4.58 -1.24
N ILE A 86 -4.23 5.84 -1.67
CA ILE A 86 -3.88 6.25 -3.04
C ILE A 86 -2.81 7.33 -2.99
N PHE A 87 -1.85 7.21 -3.88
CA PHE A 87 -0.87 8.24 -4.18
C PHE A 87 -1.09 8.74 -5.60
N ASN A 88 -1.26 10.05 -5.77
CA ASN A 88 -1.47 10.68 -7.07
C ASN A 88 -0.34 11.67 -7.35
N GLN A 89 0.25 11.58 -8.54
CA GLN A 89 1.30 12.47 -8.99
C GLN A 89 1.30 12.61 -10.51
N PRO A 90 1.77 13.73 -11.05
CA PRO A 90 2.02 13.84 -12.48
C PRO A 90 3.17 12.91 -12.88
N SER A 91 3.00 12.20 -14.00
CA SER A 91 4.07 11.45 -14.65
C SER A 91 5.13 12.39 -15.24
N SER A 92 6.21 11.83 -15.76
CA SER A 92 7.24 12.59 -16.49
C SER A 92 6.69 13.35 -17.73
N THR A 93 5.54 12.93 -18.25
CA THR A 93 4.85 13.59 -19.37
C THR A 93 3.77 14.58 -18.91
N GLY A 94 3.61 14.80 -17.61
CA GLY A 94 2.61 15.70 -17.03
C GLY A 94 1.21 15.09 -16.87
N VAL A 95 0.99 13.85 -17.27
CA VAL A 95 -0.30 13.17 -17.09
C VAL A 95 -0.43 12.72 -15.64
N MET A 96 -1.56 13.04 -15.01
CA MET A 96 -1.85 12.59 -13.65
C MET A 96 -2.02 11.07 -13.59
N VAL A 97 -1.29 10.44 -12.67
CA VAL A 97 -1.35 9.00 -12.40
C VAL A 97 -1.79 8.78 -10.96
N TYR A 98 -2.74 7.91 -10.78
CA TYR A 98 -3.28 7.46 -9.51
C TYR A 98 -2.73 6.06 -9.22
N ARG A 99 -2.12 5.89 -8.07
CA ARG A 99 -1.51 4.62 -7.66
C ARG A 99 -2.13 4.11 -6.37
N LEU A 100 -2.65 2.89 -6.41
CA LEU A 100 -3.07 2.19 -5.21
C LEU A 100 -1.83 1.68 -4.46
N LEU A 101 -1.73 2.02 -3.17
CA LEU A 101 -0.61 1.66 -2.32
C LEU A 101 -0.88 0.33 -1.57
N PRO A 102 0.17 -0.42 -1.23
CA PRO A 102 0.05 -1.58 -0.35
C PRO A 102 -0.27 -1.17 1.10
N LEU A 103 -0.63 -2.14 1.94
CA LEU A 103 -0.84 -1.89 3.37
C LEU A 103 0.46 -1.59 4.11
N VAL A 104 1.56 -2.23 3.71
CA VAL A 104 2.89 -2.13 4.34
C VAL A 104 3.99 -2.02 3.26
N MET A 105 5.22 -1.74 3.63
CA MET A 105 6.38 -1.63 2.74
C MET A 105 6.26 -0.46 1.74
N ILE A 106 6.27 0.75 2.28
CA ILE A 106 6.05 2.01 1.56
C ILE A 106 4.60 2.12 1.08
N GLY A 107 3.69 2.01 2.03
CA GLY A 107 2.25 2.07 1.81
C GLY A 107 1.49 2.79 2.90
N LEU A 108 0.29 2.28 3.19
CA LEU A 108 -0.63 2.87 4.15
C LEU A 108 -0.03 3.00 5.55
N MET A 109 0.68 1.97 6.04
CA MET A 109 1.27 1.96 7.38
C MET A 109 2.24 3.14 7.55
N GLU A 110 3.19 3.25 6.65
CA GLU A 110 4.21 4.30 6.69
C GLU A 110 3.58 5.68 6.56
N TYR A 111 2.62 5.84 5.64
CA TYR A 111 1.90 7.11 5.49
C TYR A 111 1.21 7.54 6.80
N LYS A 112 0.55 6.60 7.49
CA LYS A 112 -0.18 6.90 8.74
C LYS A 112 0.77 7.23 9.90
N PHE A 113 1.86 6.49 10.05
CA PHE A 113 2.73 6.59 11.23
C PHE A 113 3.97 7.47 11.05
N MET A 114 4.28 7.93 9.83
CA MET A 114 5.32 8.92 9.57
C MET A 114 4.83 10.38 9.67
N THR A 115 3.54 10.59 9.88
CA THR A 115 2.95 11.90 10.15
C THR A 115 2.91 12.22 11.64
N LYS A 116 2.55 13.46 12.01
CA LYS A 116 2.40 13.84 13.42
C LYS A 116 1.22 13.09 14.03
N LEU A 117 1.51 12.20 14.97
CA LEU A 117 0.49 11.43 15.68
C LEU A 117 -0.18 12.27 16.76
N THR A 118 -1.47 12.04 16.95
CA THR A 118 -2.30 12.69 17.98
C THR A 118 -2.43 11.82 19.23
N GLY A 119 -2.14 10.51 19.14
CA GLY A 119 -2.32 9.51 20.20
C GLY A 119 -3.78 9.17 20.46
N SER A 120 -4.65 9.39 19.46
CA SER A 120 -6.08 9.04 19.56
C SER A 120 -6.29 7.53 19.72
N ASN A 121 -7.47 7.13 20.20
CA ASN A 121 -7.81 5.71 20.31
C ASN A 121 -7.85 5.03 18.92
N GLU A 122 -8.29 5.75 17.91
CA GLU A 122 -8.31 5.26 16.51
C GLU A 122 -6.90 4.98 15.98
N GLU A 123 -5.95 5.89 16.26
CA GLU A 123 -4.53 5.66 15.89
C GLU A 123 -3.94 4.45 16.63
N ARG A 124 -4.27 4.28 17.90
CA ARG A 124 -3.80 3.12 18.69
C ARG A 124 -4.39 1.82 18.17
N GLU A 125 -5.70 1.77 17.91
CA GLU A 125 -6.35 0.59 17.32
C GLU A 125 -5.72 0.24 15.98
N LEU A 126 -5.48 1.23 15.12
CA LEU A 126 -4.84 1.01 13.84
C LEU A 126 -3.40 0.50 13.99
N ALA A 127 -2.63 1.02 14.96
CA ALA A 127 -1.28 0.53 15.26
C ALA A 127 -1.27 -0.93 15.70
N GLU A 128 -2.19 -1.32 16.60
CA GLU A 128 -2.36 -2.71 17.04
C GLU A 128 -2.73 -3.65 15.87
N LEU A 129 -3.58 -3.17 14.97
CA LEU A 129 -3.93 -3.93 13.77
C LEU A 129 -2.72 -4.12 12.84
N PHE A 130 -1.88 -3.11 12.66
CA PHE A 130 -0.66 -3.24 11.87
C PHE A 130 0.39 -4.13 12.55
N GLU A 131 0.57 -4.03 13.86
CA GLU A 131 1.43 -4.96 14.59
C GLU A 131 1.00 -6.41 14.38
N LYS A 132 -0.31 -6.68 14.53
CA LYS A 132 -0.87 -8.00 14.28
C LYS A 132 -0.66 -8.45 12.84
N LEU A 133 -0.88 -7.58 11.85
CA LEU A 133 -0.66 -7.88 10.42
C LEU A 133 0.81 -8.25 10.16
N LEU A 134 1.77 -7.53 10.74
CA LEU A 134 3.19 -7.83 10.60
C LEU A 134 3.57 -9.18 11.22
N MET A 135 2.95 -9.55 12.35
CA MET A 135 3.11 -10.90 12.93
C MET A 135 2.54 -11.97 12.01
N GLU A 136 1.33 -11.79 11.47
CA GLU A 136 0.73 -12.70 10.50
C GLU A 136 1.62 -12.88 9.26
N LEU A 137 2.17 -11.79 8.73
CA LEU A 137 3.09 -11.83 7.57
C LEU A 137 4.40 -12.57 7.89
N ARG A 138 4.97 -12.32 9.08
CA ARG A 138 6.17 -13.04 9.54
C ARG A 138 5.91 -14.54 9.59
N ASP A 139 4.81 -14.94 10.21
CA ASP A 139 4.47 -16.35 10.40
C ASP A 139 4.19 -17.03 9.05
N GLU A 140 3.55 -16.33 8.12
CA GLU A 140 3.32 -16.80 6.74
C GLU A 140 4.64 -17.00 5.98
N VAL A 141 5.54 -16.02 6.06
CA VAL A 141 6.88 -16.10 5.42
C VAL A 141 7.69 -17.25 6.04
N GLN A 142 7.69 -17.40 7.36
CA GLN A 142 8.43 -18.47 8.03
C GLN A 142 7.89 -19.85 7.66
N SER A 143 6.57 -20.00 7.60
CA SER A 143 5.91 -21.26 7.26
C SER A 143 6.15 -21.68 5.81
N ASN A 144 6.33 -20.72 4.90
CA ASN A 144 6.47 -20.93 3.48
C ASN A 144 7.87 -20.57 2.95
N TYR A 145 8.87 -20.44 3.82
CA TYR A 145 10.19 -19.90 3.48
C TYR A 145 10.85 -20.60 2.28
N THR A 146 10.84 -21.93 2.26
CA THR A 146 11.46 -22.71 1.16
C THR A 146 10.83 -22.42 -0.20
N ALA A 147 9.51 -22.15 -0.24
CA ALA A 147 8.81 -21.79 -1.47
C ALA A 147 9.03 -20.33 -1.88
N LEU A 148 9.25 -19.44 -0.90
CA LEU A 148 9.45 -18.01 -1.11
C LEU A 148 10.92 -17.62 -1.36
N GLU A 149 11.88 -18.45 -0.94
CA GLU A 149 13.32 -18.18 -1.09
C GLU A 149 13.73 -17.83 -2.53
N PRO A 150 13.30 -18.55 -3.58
CA PRO A 150 13.62 -18.18 -4.95
C PRO A 150 13.03 -16.83 -5.36
N LEU A 151 11.85 -16.47 -4.83
CA LEU A 151 11.21 -15.19 -5.08
C LEU A 151 12.03 -14.05 -4.45
N PHE A 152 12.46 -14.21 -3.20
CA PHE A 152 13.33 -13.23 -2.54
C PHE A 152 14.67 -13.08 -3.23
N ALA A 153 15.27 -14.18 -3.67
CA ALA A 153 16.56 -14.16 -4.37
C ALA A 153 16.48 -13.46 -5.74
N SER A 154 15.31 -13.49 -6.40
CA SER A 154 15.09 -12.86 -7.70
C SER A 154 14.54 -11.42 -7.59
N ALA A 155 14.07 -11.02 -6.42
CA ALA A 155 13.52 -9.67 -6.22
C ALA A 155 14.62 -8.61 -6.33
N PRO A 156 14.33 -7.43 -6.91
CA PRO A 156 15.27 -6.33 -6.89
C PRO A 156 15.57 -5.95 -5.43
N GLN A 157 16.83 -5.63 -5.15
CA GLN A 157 17.21 -5.19 -3.80
C GLN A 157 16.49 -3.88 -3.47
N ALA A 158 15.57 -3.95 -2.50
CA ALA A 158 14.81 -2.79 -2.03
C ALA A 158 15.70 -1.82 -1.24
N ASP A 159 16.68 -2.36 -0.50
CA ASP A 159 17.61 -1.58 0.32
C ASP A 159 19.06 -1.94 -0.05
N ARG A 160 19.91 -0.91 -0.13
CA ARG A 160 21.35 -1.06 -0.27
C ARG A 160 22.04 -0.51 0.97
N THR A 161 22.77 -1.35 1.66
CA THR A 161 23.71 -0.87 2.65
C THR A 161 24.90 -0.23 1.92
N VAL A 162 25.03 1.09 2.04
CA VAL A 162 26.20 1.79 1.52
C VAL A 162 27.34 1.55 2.51
N PRO A 163 28.44 0.87 2.11
CA PRO A 163 29.57 0.70 3.00
C PRO A 163 30.21 2.06 3.30
N ALA A 164 30.17 2.45 4.56
CA ALA A 164 30.89 3.63 5.03
C ALA A 164 32.33 3.20 5.39
N ARG A 165 33.34 3.77 4.72
CA ARG A 165 34.71 3.69 5.19
C ARG A 165 34.94 4.76 6.24
N GLN A 166 35.28 4.33 7.44
CA GLN A 166 35.82 5.21 8.45
C GLN A 166 37.27 5.57 8.05
N THR A 167 37.54 6.84 7.89
CA THR A 167 38.94 7.30 7.72
C THR A 167 39.65 7.18 9.06
N ASP A 168 40.97 6.94 9.04
CA ASP A 168 41.81 6.64 10.22
C ASP A 168 41.73 7.73 11.34
N ASP A 169 41.24 8.90 11.02
CA ASP A 169 41.04 10.01 11.97
C ASP A 169 39.63 10.04 12.63
N GLY A 170 38.75 9.11 12.28
CA GLY A 170 37.43 8.95 12.87
C GLY A 170 36.45 10.11 12.59
N LYS A 171 36.80 11.07 11.75
CA LYS A 171 36.06 12.32 11.56
C LYS A 171 35.30 12.45 10.24
N ASN A 172 35.56 11.63 9.25
CA ASN A 172 34.90 11.72 7.94
C ASN A 172 34.33 10.37 7.49
N ILE A 173 33.03 10.34 7.31
CA ILE A 173 32.35 9.23 6.63
C ILE A 173 32.31 9.59 5.14
N ASN A 174 33.11 8.93 4.32
CA ASN A 174 33.02 9.05 2.87
C ASN A 174 31.91 8.14 2.36
N ILE A 175 30.81 8.74 1.93
CA ILE A 175 29.75 8.01 1.21
C ILE A 175 30.26 7.77 -0.22
N ILE A 176 30.53 6.53 -0.56
CA ILE A 176 30.87 6.15 -1.94
C ILE A 176 29.56 6.16 -2.75
N LYS A 177 29.45 7.10 -3.68
CA LYS A 177 28.41 7.03 -4.71
C LYS A 177 28.70 5.82 -5.58
N VAL A 178 27.76 4.88 -5.61
CA VAL A 178 27.80 3.76 -6.56
C VAL A 178 26.99 4.25 -7.78
N ASP A 179 27.66 4.42 -8.92
CA ASP A 179 27.03 4.74 -10.20
C ASP A 179 26.20 3.56 -10.71
#